data_63101a329f82e6fd59cdd20b8df391a7
#
_entry.id   63101a329f82e6fd59cdd20b8df391a7
#
_cell.length_a   1.000
_cell.length_b   1.000
_cell.length_c   1.000
_cell.angle_alpha   90.00
_cell.angle_beta   90.00
_cell.angle_gamma   90.00
#
_symmetry.space_group_name_H-M   'P 1'
#
loop_
_entity.id
_entity.type
_entity.pdbx_description
1 polymer ?
#
loop_
_entity_poly.entity_id
_entity_poly.type
_entity_poly.pdbx_seq_one_letter_code
_entity_poly.pdbx_strand_id
1 'polypeptide(L)'
;PLGGCMPDEIKKELVDLINKHDIPLIEDDIYGELYFGKNRPRTCKSYDTKGLVMHCSSFSKSLIPGYRIGWTMPGKFIEQVKQIKRMHNISSPSITQAAIAHYLQNGRYEYHLKNMRKALHTQCLRYMQAIIDYFPEDTKVSRPHGGFVLWVELDKKVNAFKLRTEAMKHNISVVPGKIFSASCNYGNCLRISFGKPWDDNADYGLMMLGKMIRKML
;
A
#
# COMPACT_ATOMS: atom_id res chain seq x y z
N PRO A 1 -6.35 -1.83 -0.04
CA PRO A 1 -6.31 -0.83 1.03
C PRO A 1 -6.29 -1.44 2.44
N LEU A 2 -6.55 -2.76 2.56
CA LEU A 2 -6.70 -3.46 3.85
C LEU A 2 -5.38 -3.74 4.59
N GLY A 3 -4.23 -3.66 3.91
CA GLY A 3 -2.91 -3.97 4.48
C GLY A 3 -2.65 -5.47 4.67
N GLY A 4 -3.52 -6.33 4.14
CA GLY A 4 -3.31 -7.78 4.14
C GLY A 4 -2.27 -8.21 3.09
N CYS A 5 -1.61 -9.32 3.37
CA CYS A 5 -0.74 -10.01 2.42
C CYS A 5 -1.26 -11.44 2.21
N MET A 6 -1.36 -11.86 0.95
CA MET A 6 -1.75 -13.23 0.62
C MET A 6 -0.68 -14.20 1.14
N PRO A 7 -1.05 -15.28 1.86
CA PRO A 7 -0.11 -16.32 2.27
C PRO A 7 0.63 -16.95 1.11
N ASP A 8 1.85 -17.43 1.34
CA ASP A 8 2.71 -17.99 0.29
C ASP A 8 2.11 -19.26 -0.32
N GLU A 9 1.43 -20.08 0.49
CA GLU A 9 0.71 -21.28 0.03
C GLU A 9 -0.40 -20.92 -0.96
N ILE A 10 -1.20 -19.89 -0.65
CA ILE A 10 -2.29 -19.42 -1.52
C ILE A 10 -1.75 -18.80 -2.81
N LYS A 11 -0.60 -18.11 -2.75
CA LYS A 11 0.07 -17.60 -3.96
C LYS A 11 0.51 -18.76 -4.88
N LYS A 12 1.04 -19.83 -4.29
CA LYS A 12 1.42 -21.03 -5.06
C LYS A 12 0.21 -21.67 -5.71
N GLU A 13 -0.87 -21.91 -4.97
CA GLU A 13 -2.13 -22.46 -5.51
C GLU A 13 -2.68 -21.58 -6.65
N LEU A 14 -2.66 -20.26 -6.48
CA LEU A 14 -3.07 -19.32 -7.53
C LEU A 14 -2.21 -19.48 -8.78
N VAL A 15 -0.88 -19.57 -8.63
CA VAL A 15 0.03 -19.72 -9.77
C VAL A 15 -0.16 -21.08 -10.44
N ASP A 16 -0.38 -22.15 -9.69
CA ASP A 16 -0.70 -23.48 -10.25
C ASP A 16 -2.01 -23.43 -11.05
N LEU A 17 -3.03 -22.72 -10.56
CA LEU A 17 -4.29 -22.52 -11.25
C LEU A 17 -4.12 -21.74 -12.57
N ILE A 18 -3.43 -20.58 -12.54
CA ILE A 18 -3.19 -19.79 -13.75
C ILE A 18 -2.32 -20.55 -14.76
N ASN A 19 -1.35 -21.33 -14.30
CA ASN A 19 -0.53 -22.18 -15.17
C ASN A 19 -1.36 -23.30 -15.83
N LYS A 20 -2.33 -23.89 -15.12
CA LYS A 20 -3.24 -24.90 -15.66
C LYS A 20 -4.14 -24.34 -16.77
N HIS A 21 -4.59 -23.12 -16.64
CA HIS A 21 -5.55 -22.50 -17.56
C HIS A 21 -4.93 -21.48 -18.52
N ASP A 22 -3.61 -21.33 -18.55
CA ASP A 22 -2.86 -20.35 -19.36
C ASP A 22 -3.36 -18.90 -19.20
N ILE A 23 -3.76 -18.52 -17.98
CA ILE A 23 -4.28 -17.19 -17.67
C ILE A 23 -3.14 -16.27 -17.23
N PRO A 24 -2.91 -15.11 -17.88
CA PRO A 24 -1.92 -14.14 -17.43
C PRO A 24 -2.31 -13.51 -16.08
N LEU A 25 -1.31 -13.30 -15.20
CA LEU A 25 -1.46 -12.61 -13.93
C LEU A 25 -0.58 -11.35 -13.90
N ILE A 26 -1.16 -10.20 -13.56
CA ILE A 26 -0.39 -9.00 -13.23
C ILE A 26 -0.28 -8.92 -11.70
N GLU A 27 0.95 -8.99 -11.20
CA GLU A 27 1.27 -8.84 -9.78
C GLU A 27 1.84 -7.45 -9.52
N ASP A 28 1.09 -6.62 -8.79
CA ASP A 28 1.53 -5.30 -8.35
C ASP A 28 2.13 -5.39 -6.94
N ASP A 29 3.46 -5.37 -6.85
CA ASP A 29 4.23 -5.56 -5.62
C ASP A 29 4.95 -4.27 -5.17
N ILE A 30 4.33 -3.10 -5.38
CA ILE A 30 4.93 -1.81 -5.02
C ILE A 30 5.14 -1.61 -3.51
N TYR A 31 4.47 -2.39 -2.68
CA TYR A 31 4.61 -2.40 -1.21
C TYR A 31 5.46 -3.57 -0.68
N GLY A 32 5.93 -4.46 -1.53
CA GLY A 32 6.59 -5.70 -1.14
C GLY A 32 7.80 -5.53 -0.22
N GLU A 33 8.52 -4.41 -0.33
CA GLU A 33 9.66 -4.09 0.53
C GLU A 33 9.28 -3.55 1.92
N LEU A 34 8.02 -3.18 2.15
CA LEU A 34 7.55 -2.53 3.37
C LEU A 34 6.84 -3.50 4.34
N TYR A 35 7.32 -4.72 4.46
CA TYR A 35 6.77 -5.75 5.35
C TYR A 35 7.23 -5.56 6.81
N PHE A 36 6.42 -6.05 7.77
CA PHE A 36 6.72 -5.97 9.21
C PHE A 36 7.24 -7.30 9.79
N GLY A 37 7.14 -8.40 9.05
CA GLY A 37 7.64 -9.71 9.46
C GLY A 37 9.17 -9.83 9.42
N LYS A 38 9.67 -11.01 9.76
CA LYS A 38 11.11 -11.32 9.68
C LYS A 38 11.61 -11.42 8.25
N ASN A 39 10.80 -12.00 7.38
CA ASN A 39 11.14 -12.30 5.99
C ASN A 39 10.21 -11.55 5.05
N ARG A 40 10.74 -11.17 3.89
CA ARG A 40 9.93 -10.66 2.80
C ARG A 40 9.00 -11.76 2.29
N PRO A 41 7.67 -11.50 2.18
CA PRO A 41 6.75 -12.44 1.57
C PRO A 41 7.17 -12.76 0.13
N ARG A 42 7.05 -14.01 -0.28
CA ARG A 42 7.32 -14.40 -1.66
C ARG A 42 6.33 -13.75 -2.62
N THR A 43 6.75 -13.58 -3.86
CA THR A 43 5.89 -13.09 -4.95
C THR A 43 5.25 -14.27 -5.68
N CYS A 44 4.10 -14.07 -6.34
CA CYS A 44 3.54 -15.05 -7.27
C CYS A 44 4.56 -15.37 -8.38
N LYS A 45 5.33 -14.37 -8.80
CA LYS A 45 6.41 -14.53 -9.79
C LYS A 45 7.43 -15.60 -9.40
N SER A 46 7.71 -15.79 -8.11
CA SER A 46 8.68 -16.80 -7.64
C SER A 46 8.23 -18.25 -7.84
N TYR A 47 6.94 -18.47 -8.08
CA TYR A 47 6.34 -19.78 -8.36
C TYR A 47 6.03 -19.98 -9.86
N ASP A 48 6.21 -18.96 -10.70
CA ASP A 48 5.85 -18.95 -12.11
C ASP A 48 6.81 -19.79 -12.95
N THR A 49 6.33 -20.91 -13.49
CA THR A 49 7.11 -21.82 -14.35
C THR A 49 6.83 -21.61 -15.85
N LYS A 50 5.72 -20.95 -16.21
CA LYS A 50 5.30 -20.77 -17.60
C LYS A 50 5.51 -19.33 -18.13
N GLY A 51 6.04 -18.43 -17.30
CA GLY A 51 6.20 -17.01 -17.68
C GLY A 51 4.88 -16.24 -17.76
N LEU A 52 3.82 -16.70 -17.07
CA LEU A 52 2.50 -16.07 -17.08
C LEU A 52 2.34 -14.93 -16.09
N VAL A 53 3.20 -14.85 -15.06
CA VAL A 53 3.14 -13.78 -14.07
C VAL A 53 3.97 -12.58 -14.55
N MET A 54 3.31 -11.45 -14.71
CA MET A 54 3.92 -10.15 -14.97
C MET A 54 4.08 -9.42 -13.64
N HIS A 55 5.25 -9.52 -13.03
CA HIS A 55 5.55 -8.83 -11.77
C HIS A 55 5.92 -7.36 -12.03
N CYS A 56 5.30 -6.45 -11.28
CA CYS A 56 5.53 -5.02 -11.34
C CYS A 56 5.91 -4.47 -9.97
N SER A 57 6.91 -3.60 -9.91
CA SER A 57 7.28 -2.91 -8.69
C SER A 57 7.91 -1.53 -8.98
N SER A 58 8.16 -0.74 -7.94
CA SER A 58 8.77 0.57 -8.09
C SER A 58 9.49 1.05 -6.83
N PHE A 59 10.36 2.05 -6.99
CA PHE A 59 11.00 2.75 -5.88
C PHE A 59 10.12 3.83 -5.25
N SER A 60 8.91 4.07 -5.77
CA SER A 60 8.03 5.16 -5.32
C SER A 60 7.59 5.03 -3.86
N LYS A 61 7.45 3.81 -3.34
CA LYS A 61 7.01 3.57 -1.96
C LYS A 61 8.15 3.21 -1.03
N SER A 62 9.22 2.67 -1.57
CA SER A 62 10.36 2.16 -0.80
C SER A 62 11.55 3.10 -0.75
N LEU A 63 11.64 4.11 -1.62
CA LEU A 63 12.75 5.05 -1.68
C LEU A 63 12.28 6.48 -1.92
N ILE A 64 11.86 6.81 -3.15
CA ILE A 64 11.54 8.19 -3.52
C ILE A 64 10.46 8.26 -4.63
N PRO A 65 9.28 8.81 -4.34
CA PRO A 65 8.18 8.88 -5.30
C PRO A 65 8.46 9.82 -6.48
N GLY A 66 9.24 10.90 -6.26
CA GLY A 66 9.51 11.93 -7.25
C GLY A 66 10.37 11.47 -8.44
N TYR A 67 11.13 10.39 -8.31
CA TYR A 67 12.00 9.88 -9.39
C TYR A 67 11.22 9.15 -10.48
N ARG A 68 10.00 8.72 -10.21
CA ARG A 68 9.12 8.03 -11.18
C ARG A 68 9.76 6.81 -11.84
N ILE A 69 10.51 6.02 -11.08
CA ILE A 69 11.17 4.80 -11.56
C ILE A 69 10.50 3.57 -10.96
N GLY A 70 10.20 2.62 -11.85
CA GLY A 70 9.71 1.29 -11.54
C GLY A 70 10.24 0.29 -12.56
N TRP A 71 9.94 -0.97 -12.36
CA TRP A 71 10.35 -2.06 -13.23
C TRP A 71 9.26 -3.12 -13.35
N THR A 72 9.37 -3.92 -14.38
CA THR A 72 8.53 -5.12 -14.53
C THR A 72 9.36 -6.31 -15.01
N MET A 73 8.98 -7.49 -14.55
CA MET A 73 9.44 -8.79 -15.05
C MET A 73 8.27 -9.49 -15.75
N PRO A 74 8.04 -9.20 -17.03
CA PRO A 74 6.80 -9.56 -17.73
C PRO A 74 6.75 -11.03 -18.22
N GLY A 75 7.76 -11.85 -17.92
CA GLY A 75 7.79 -13.24 -18.33
C GLY A 75 7.74 -13.40 -19.86
N LYS A 76 6.85 -14.26 -20.36
CA LYS A 76 6.70 -14.51 -21.80
C LYS A 76 6.20 -13.32 -22.62
N PHE A 77 5.70 -12.26 -21.95
CA PHE A 77 5.12 -11.06 -22.59
C PHE A 77 6.14 -9.95 -22.80
N ILE A 78 7.44 -10.21 -22.71
CA ILE A 78 8.49 -9.20 -22.73
C ILE A 78 8.47 -8.34 -24.01
N GLU A 79 8.23 -8.93 -25.17
CA GLU A 79 8.25 -8.19 -26.44
C GLU A 79 6.99 -7.30 -26.57
N GLN A 80 5.82 -7.78 -26.16
CA GLN A 80 4.60 -6.97 -26.14
C GLN A 80 4.74 -5.78 -25.18
N VAL A 81 5.29 -6.00 -23.99
CA VAL A 81 5.52 -4.94 -23.00
C VAL A 81 6.54 -3.91 -23.53
N LYS A 82 7.63 -4.34 -24.20
CA LYS A 82 8.59 -3.44 -24.85
C LYS A 82 7.93 -2.59 -25.94
N GLN A 83 7.08 -3.21 -26.77
CA GLN A 83 6.34 -2.50 -27.81
C GLN A 83 5.40 -1.44 -27.24
N ILE A 84 4.59 -1.82 -26.26
CA ILE A 84 3.66 -0.89 -25.55
C ILE A 84 4.44 0.25 -24.89
N LYS A 85 5.55 -0.08 -24.22
CA LYS A 85 6.42 0.94 -23.58
C LYS A 85 6.96 1.95 -24.58
N ARG A 86 7.39 1.51 -25.77
CA ARG A 86 7.88 2.43 -26.84
C ARG A 86 6.78 3.36 -27.33
N MET A 87 5.54 2.86 -27.40
CA MET A 87 4.39 3.66 -27.86
C MET A 87 3.97 4.71 -26.81
N HIS A 88 4.09 4.41 -25.51
CA HIS A 88 3.65 5.31 -24.45
C HIS A 88 4.76 6.20 -23.89
N ASN A 89 6.01 5.72 -23.90
CA ASN A 89 7.15 6.44 -23.34
C ASN A 89 8.35 6.27 -24.26
N ILE A 90 8.75 7.32 -24.95
CA ILE A 90 9.95 7.30 -25.82
C ILE A 90 11.19 6.90 -25.02
N SER A 91 11.38 7.50 -23.83
CA SER A 91 12.46 7.16 -22.91
C SER A 91 12.08 7.46 -21.47
N SER A 92 12.71 6.78 -20.52
CA SER A 92 12.64 7.11 -19.10
C SER A 92 13.81 8.02 -18.71
N PRO A 93 13.67 8.91 -17.69
CA PRO A 93 14.75 9.81 -17.27
C PRO A 93 16.02 9.03 -16.90
N SER A 94 17.13 9.26 -17.59
CA SER A 94 18.38 8.53 -17.36
C SER A 94 19.09 8.93 -16.07
N ILE A 95 19.02 10.20 -15.68
CA ILE A 95 19.67 10.73 -14.46
C ILE A 95 19.10 10.05 -13.21
N THR A 96 17.77 9.94 -13.10
CA THR A 96 17.12 9.31 -11.94
C THR A 96 17.39 7.80 -11.89
N GLN A 97 17.50 7.14 -13.05
CA GLN A 97 17.90 5.73 -13.12
C GLN A 97 19.35 5.54 -12.66
N ALA A 98 20.28 6.38 -13.12
CA ALA A 98 21.68 6.33 -12.71
C ALA A 98 21.85 6.60 -11.20
N ALA A 99 21.11 7.56 -10.65
CA ALA A 99 21.13 7.86 -9.22
C ALA A 99 20.66 6.66 -8.38
N ILE A 100 19.56 6.00 -8.78
CA ILE A 100 19.06 4.79 -8.11
C ILE A 100 20.07 3.64 -8.25
N ALA A 101 20.62 3.41 -9.44
CA ALA A 101 21.60 2.36 -9.67
C ALA A 101 22.83 2.54 -8.76
N HIS A 102 23.36 3.76 -8.68
CA HIS A 102 24.47 4.07 -7.77
C HIS A 102 24.11 3.83 -6.30
N TYR A 103 22.89 4.21 -5.88
CA TYR A 103 22.42 3.99 -4.51
C TYR A 103 22.30 2.49 -4.17
N LEU A 104 21.83 1.67 -5.12
CA LEU A 104 21.71 0.22 -4.95
C LEU A 104 23.10 -0.45 -4.85
N GLN A 105 24.06 -0.04 -5.69
CA GLN A 105 25.41 -0.59 -5.71
C GLN A 105 26.18 -0.41 -4.39
N ASN A 106 25.88 0.65 -3.65
CA ASN A 106 26.55 0.97 -2.38
C ASN A 106 25.94 0.25 -1.16
N GLY A 107 24.99 -0.66 -1.34
CA GLY A 107 24.32 -1.39 -0.26
C GLY A 107 23.45 -0.53 0.68
N ARG A 108 23.36 0.77 0.43
CA ARG A 108 22.61 1.73 1.26
C ARG A 108 21.11 1.48 1.24
N TYR A 109 20.60 0.88 0.18
CA TYR A 109 19.17 0.59 0.02
C TYR A 109 18.67 -0.38 1.08
N GLU A 110 19.38 -1.47 1.33
CA GLU A 110 18.99 -2.44 2.36
C GLU A 110 19.00 -1.84 3.77
N TYR A 111 20.00 -1.01 4.08
CA TYR A 111 20.05 -0.30 5.35
C TYR A 111 18.87 0.69 5.49
N HIS A 112 18.55 1.42 4.43
CA HIS A 112 17.40 2.32 4.36
C HIS A 112 16.09 1.55 4.58
N LEU A 113 15.88 0.45 3.89
CA LEU A 113 14.67 -0.39 4.03
C LEU A 113 14.51 -0.94 5.45
N LYS A 114 15.61 -1.38 6.07
CA LYS A 114 15.57 -1.87 7.46
C LYS A 114 15.08 -0.79 8.42
N ASN A 115 15.61 0.43 8.31
CA ASN A 115 15.21 1.55 9.15
C ASN A 115 13.78 2.01 8.85
N MET A 116 13.40 2.06 7.58
CA MET A 116 12.06 2.42 7.14
C MET A 116 11.01 1.43 7.66
N ARG A 117 11.24 0.12 7.54
CA ARG A 117 10.34 -0.92 8.09
C ARG A 117 10.15 -0.76 9.59
N LYS A 118 11.23 -0.53 10.34
CA LYS A 118 11.18 -0.31 11.80
C LYS A 118 10.35 0.95 12.13
N ALA A 119 10.61 2.05 11.44
CA ALA A 119 9.90 3.31 11.65
C ALA A 119 8.40 3.15 11.33
N LEU A 120 8.06 2.57 10.18
CA LEU A 120 6.67 2.33 9.79
C LEU A 120 5.93 1.40 10.75
N HIS A 121 6.57 0.34 11.24
CA HIS A 121 5.96 -0.55 12.23
C HIS A 121 5.66 0.19 13.53
N THR A 122 6.60 0.99 14.04
CA THR A 122 6.38 1.83 15.23
C THR A 122 5.23 2.82 15.00
N GLN A 123 5.18 3.48 13.83
CA GLN A 123 4.07 4.38 13.49
C GLN A 123 2.73 3.64 13.44
N CYS A 124 2.70 2.47 12.81
CA CYS A 124 1.50 1.64 12.75
C CYS A 124 0.90 1.38 14.14
N LEU A 125 1.74 0.97 15.09
CA LEU A 125 1.30 0.69 16.47
C LEU A 125 0.77 1.95 17.17
N ARG A 126 1.44 3.10 16.99
CA ARG A 126 0.99 4.38 17.56
C ARG A 126 -0.36 4.83 17.00
N TYR A 127 -0.54 4.76 15.68
CA TYR A 127 -1.81 5.11 15.05
C TYR A 127 -2.94 4.18 15.48
N MET A 128 -2.67 2.87 15.59
CA MET A 128 -3.66 1.91 16.08
C MET A 128 -4.06 2.21 17.53
N GLN A 129 -3.10 2.53 18.40
CA GLN A 129 -3.38 2.89 19.79
C GLN A 129 -4.22 4.17 19.86
N ALA A 130 -3.85 5.22 19.13
CA ALA A 130 -4.61 6.47 19.09
C ALA A 130 -6.05 6.28 18.56
N ILE A 131 -6.25 5.37 17.61
CA ILE A 131 -7.61 5.03 17.14
C ILE A 131 -8.39 4.35 18.27
N ILE A 132 -7.79 3.44 19.03
CA ILE A 132 -8.42 2.79 20.18
C ILE A 132 -8.78 3.84 21.24
N ASP A 133 -7.92 4.80 21.52
CA ASP A 133 -8.09 5.82 22.55
C ASP A 133 -9.15 6.87 22.16
N TYR A 134 -9.21 7.25 20.89
CA TYR A 134 -10.02 8.39 20.45
C TYR A 134 -11.31 8.04 19.72
N PHE A 135 -11.41 6.87 19.10
CA PHE A 135 -12.60 6.50 18.32
C PHE A 135 -13.62 5.75 19.19
N PRO A 136 -14.89 5.60 18.73
CA PRO A 136 -15.86 4.76 19.42
C PRO A 136 -15.39 3.31 19.58
N GLU A 137 -15.83 2.63 20.66
CA GLU A 137 -15.40 1.27 21.02
C GLU A 137 -15.66 0.22 19.94
N ASP A 138 -16.76 0.37 19.18
CA ASP A 138 -17.12 -0.55 18.08
C ASP A 138 -16.28 -0.37 16.80
N THR A 139 -15.31 0.55 16.82
CA THR A 139 -14.44 0.79 15.65
C THR A 139 -13.51 -0.39 15.41
N LYS A 140 -13.54 -0.92 14.18
CA LYS A 140 -12.62 -1.99 13.77
C LYS A 140 -11.47 -1.43 12.95
N VAL A 141 -10.26 -1.88 13.27
CA VAL A 141 -9.03 -1.46 12.61
C VAL A 141 -8.30 -2.67 12.05
N SER A 142 -7.82 -2.58 10.81
CA SER A 142 -6.98 -3.61 10.21
C SER A 142 -5.64 -3.73 10.94
N ARG A 143 -5.07 -4.94 10.95
CA ARG A 143 -3.71 -5.21 11.43
C ARG A 143 -2.83 -5.52 10.21
N PRO A 144 -2.22 -4.50 9.58
CA PRO A 144 -1.47 -4.69 8.36
C PRO A 144 -0.17 -5.47 8.61
N HIS A 145 0.20 -6.32 7.65
CA HIS A 145 1.49 -7.01 7.64
C HIS A 145 2.63 -6.18 7.04
N GLY A 146 2.32 -4.94 6.62
CA GLY A 146 3.27 -4.02 6.00
C GLY A 146 2.59 -2.80 5.40
N GLY A 147 3.37 -1.99 4.67
CA GLY A 147 2.88 -0.76 4.07
C GLY A 147 2.79 0.39 5.08
N PHE A 148 1.92 1.36 4.80
CA PHE A 148 1.74 2.55 5.64
C PHE A 148 0.28 3.05 5.65
N VAL A 149 -0.68 2.14 5.53
CA VAL A 149 -2.11 2.46 5.58
C VAL A 149 -2.85 1.53 6.54
N LEU A 150 -3.82 2.09 7.26
CA LEU A 150 -4.80 1.39 8.07
C LEU A 150 -6.17 1.48 7.38
N TRP A 151 -6.91 0.39 7.46
CA TRP A 151 -8.32 0.36 7.13
C TRP A 151 -9.12 0.38 8.41
N VAL A 152 -10.04 1.34 8.50
CA VAL A 152 -10.87 1.59 9.68
C VAL A 152 -12.33 1.44 9.28
N GLU A 153 -13.05 0.53 9.91
CA GLU A 153 -14.48 0.34 9.76
C GLU A 153 -15.19 0.95 10.96
N LEU A 154 -16.04 1.93 10.68
CA LEU A 154 -16.87 2.64 11.66
C LEU A 154 -18.27 2.02 11.73
N ASP A 155 -19.09 2.47 12.67
CA ASP A 155 -20.52 2.11 12.72
C ASP A 155 -21.19 2.42 11.36
N LYS A 156 -22.17 1.59 10.98
CA LYS A 156 -22.90 1.71 9.70
C LYS A 156 -23.67 3.03 9.55
N LYS A 157 -24.01 3.70 10.65
CA LYS A 157 -24.65 5.03 10.65
C LYS A 157 -23.72 6.12 10.16
N VAL A 158 -22.41 5.95 10.29
CA VAL A 158 -21.42 6.96 9.92
C VAL A 158 -21.20 6.95 8.40
N ASN A 159 -21.43 8.10 7.76
CA ASN A 159 -21.12 8.29 6.36
C ASN A 159 -19.69 8.85 6.19
N ALA A 160 -18.78 8.03 5.69
CA ALA A 160 -17.37 8.37 5.55
C ALA A 160 -17.09 9.56 4.59
N PHE A 161 -17.96 9.82 3.60
CA PHE A 161 -17.84 11.00 2.75
C PHE A 161 -18.22 12.28 3.50
N LYS A 162 -19.33 12.25 4.26
CA LYS A 162 -19.72 13.39 5.12
C LYS A 162 -18.62 13.67 6.15
N LEU A 163 -18.10 12.62 6.80
CA LEU A 163 -16.99 12.74 7.75
C LEU A 163 -15.75 13.38 7.10
N ARG A 164 -15.37 12.95 5.89
CA ARG A 164 -14.26 13.58 5.14
C ARG A 164 -14.51 15.05 4.88
N THR A 165 -15.73 15.42 4.46
CA THR A 165 -16.09 16.83 4.19
C THR A 165 -15.94 17.69 5.43
N GLU A 166 -16.38 17.23 6.60
CA GLU A 166 -16.21 17.92 7.87
C GLU A 166 -14.74 17.98 8.30
N ALA A 167 -14.00 16.87 8.17
CA ALA A 167 -12.58 16.79 8.51
C ALA A 167 -11.73 17.77 7.69
N MET A 168 -12.05 17.95 6.41
CA MET A 168 -11.35 18.90 5.53
C MET A 168 -11.45 20.35 6.01
N LYS A 169 -12.53 20.74 6.72
CA LYS A 169 -12.66 22.09 7.33
C LYS A 169 -11.63 22.32 8.44
N HIS A 170 -11.06 21.26 8.97
CA HIS A 170 -10.02 21.28 10.01
C HIS A 170 -8.64 20.87 9.47
N ASN A 171 -8.45 20.92 8.15
CA ASN A 171 -7.22 20.48 7.46
C ASN A 171 -6.86 19.00 7.69
N ILE A 172 -7.85 18.15 7.98
CA ILE A 172 -7.68 16.73 8.18
C ILE A 172 -8.15 16.01 6.91
N SER A 173 -7.24 15.25 6.27
CA SER A 173 -7.54 14.48 5.06
C SER A 173 -7.57 13.00 5.34
N VAL A 174 -8.70 12.37 5.07
CA VAL A 174 -8.90 10.92 5.12
C VAL A 174 -9.50 10.44 3.81
N VAL A 175 -9.35 9.15 3.51
CA VAL A 175 -9.85 8.58 2.27
C VAL A 175 -11.05 7.67 2.55
N PRO A 176 -12.27 8.02 2.08
CA PRO A 176 -13.47 7.20 2.26
C PRO A 176 -13.37 5.87 1.53
N GLY A 177 -13.90 4.81 2.17
CA GLY A 177 -13.80 3.44 1.66
C GLY A 177 -14.53 3.21 0.33
N LYS A 178 -15.63 3.93 0.06
CA LYS A 178 -16.38 3.81 -1.20
C LYS A 178 -15.54 3.97 -2.46
N ILE A 179 -14.48 4.78 -2.44
CA ILE A 179 -13.63 4.99 -3.64
C ILE A 179 -12.85 3.74 -4.06
N PHE A 180 -12.79 2.72 -3.20
CA PHE A 180 -12.12 1.45 -3.47
C PHE A 180 -13.08 0.34 -3.90
N SER A 181 -14.36 0.67 -4.15
CA SER A 181 -15.39 -0.32 -4.49
C SER A 181 -16.21 0.14 -5.68
N ALA A 182 -16.27 -0.69 -6.72
CA ALA A 182 -17.13 -0.46 -7.88
C ALA A 182 -18.64 -0.54 -7.52
N SER A 183 -18.99 -1.30 -6.51
CA SER A 183 -20.38 -1.47 -6.02
C SER A 183 -20.77 -0.49 -4.89
N CYS A 184 -19.95 0.56 -4.67
CA CYS A 184 -20.18 1.57 -3.63
C CYS A 184 -20.29 1.02 -2.20
N ASN A 185 -19.76 -0.17 -1.92
CA ASN A 185 -19.65 -0.72 -0.57
C ASN A 185 -18.66 0.11 0.28
N TYR A 186 -18.57 -0.21 1.57
CA TYR A 186 -17.64 0.44 2.51
C TYR A 186 -17.94 1.92 2.78
N GLY A 187 -19.24 2.28 2.82
CA GLY A 187 -19.69 3.65 3.05
C GLY A 187 -19.32 4.22 4.42
N ASN A 188 -19.08 3.35 5.39
CA ASN A 188 -18.67 3.64 6.76
C ASN A 188 -17.17 3.37 7.01
N CYS A 189 -16.38 3.15 5.96
CA CYS A 189 -14.96 2.82 6.10
C CYS A 189 -14.05 3.98 5.70
N LEU A 190 -12.88 4.03 6.32
CA LEU A 190 -11.83 5.00 6.04
C LEU A 190 -10.49 4.29 5.79
N ARG A 191 -9.67 4.86 4.90
CA ARG A 191 -8.24 4.59 4.83
C ARG A 191 -7.49 5.73 5.48
N ILE A 192 -6.69 5.41 6.49
CA ILE A 192 -5.82 6.35 7.21
C ILE A 192 -4.36 6.00 6.86
N SER A 193 -3.54 7.00 6.53
CA SER A 193 -2.11 6.81 6.27
C SER A 193 -1.30 7.14 7.52
N PHE A 194 -0.35 6.26 7.86
CA PHE A 194 0.64 6.46 8.92
C PHE A 194 2.07 6.61 8.37
N GLY A 195 2.20 7.00 7.10
CA GLY A 195 3.49 7.16 6.43
C GLY A 195 4.30 8.40 6.84
N LYS A 196 3.72 9.31 7.60
CA LYS A 196 4.45 10.43 8.21
C LYS A 196 4.86 10.10 9.65
N PRO A 197 5.99 10.64 10.15
CA PRO A 197 6.32 10.55 11.57
C PRO A 197 5.17 11.10 12.44
N TRP A 198 4.98 10.48 13.60
CA TRP A 198 4.01 10.95 14.57
C TRP A 198 4.41 12.32 15.09
N ASP A 199 3.47 13.26 15.08
CA ASP A 199 3.59 14.61 15.61
C ASP A 199 2.27 15.04 16.27
N ASP A 200 2.25 16.25 16.86
CA ASP A 200 1.07 16.81 17.50
C ASP A 200 -0.10 17.00 16.53
N ASN A 201 0.18 17.21 15.23
CA ASN A 201 -0.85 17.31 14.20
C ASN A 201 -1.52 15.96 13.93
N ALA A 202 -0.75 14.87 13.97
CA ALA A 202 -1.30 13.52 13.81
C ALA A 202 -2.19 13.14 15.00
N ASP A 203 -1.75 13.43 16.21
CA ASP A 203 -2.50 13.24 17.44
C ASP A 203 -3.81 14.05 17.43
N TYR A 204 -3.70 15.35 17.22
CA TYR A 204 -4.85 16.25 17.09
C TYR A 204 -5.84 15.78 16.01
N GLY A 205 -5.31 15.38 14.85
CA GLY A 205 -6.12 14.93 13.73
C GLY A 205 -6.96 13.70 14.07
N LEU A 206 -6.38 12.69 14.72
CA LEU A 206 -7.09 11.48 15.14
C LEU A 206 -8.09 11.77 16.27
N MET A 207 -7.72 12.62 17.25
CA MET A 207 -8.62 13.05 18.31
C MET A 207 -9.85 13.76 17.73
N MET A 208 -9.66 14.68 16.77
CA MET A 208 -10.74 15.41 16.13
C MET A 208 -11.64 14.50 15.30
N LEU A 209 -11.06 13.54 14.55
CA LEU A 209 -11.85 12.52 13.84
C LEU A 209 -12.72 11.73 14.80
N GLY A 210 -12.19 11.27 15.93
CA GLY A 210 -12.96 10.57 16.94
C GLY A 210 -14.14 11.40 17.48
N LYS A 211 -13.94 12.70 17.74
CA LYS A 211 -15.02 13.63 18.15
C LYS A 211 -16.09 13.78 17.07
N MET A 212 -15.69 13.91 15.80
CA MET A 212 -16.65 14.01 14.68
C MET A 212 -17.44 12.74 14.48
N ILE A 213 -16.80 11.58 14.59
CA ILE A 213 -17.47 10.28 14.48
C ILE A 213 -18.54 10.15 15.55
N ARG A 214 -18.25 10.47 16.83
CA ARG A 214 -19.24 10.41 17.92
C ARG A 214 -20.44 11.33 17.69
N LYS A 215 -20.26 12.47 17.01
CA LYS A 215 -21.37 13.37 16.66
C LYS A 215 -22.27 12.84 15.54
N MET A 216 -21.81 11.83 14.80
CA MET A 216 -22.57 11.21 13.71
C MET A 216 -23.31 9.93 14.11
N LEU A 217 -23.08 9.44 15.33
CA LEU A 217 -23.75 8.29 15.93
C LEU A 217 -25.08 8.69 16.56
#